data_2e0bacccda98d867cc88966e2638916c
#
_entry.id   2e0bacccda98d867cc88966e2638916c
#
_cell.length_a   1.000
_cell.length_b   1.000
_cell.length_c   1.000
_cell.angle_alpha   90.00
_cell.angle_beta   90.00
_cell.angle_gamma   90.00
#
_symmetry.space_group_name_H-M   'P 1'
#
loop_
_entity.id
_entity.type
_entity.pdbx_description
1 polymer ?
#
loop_
_entity_poly.entity_id
_entity_poly.type
_entity_poly.pdbx_seq_one_letter_code
_entity_poly.pdbx_strand_id
1 'polypeptide(L)'
;MKINKIVFSIIFLCVCSCFAKELADYDTPTKREEKAIDRGNLIIHALAAYYKDNDVYPESLEDLIPVYLDKIPNPGLRNGFNIRTKFHYLRLISCKNFTLSFRYDIFSEFYYNSYEAKWHYANH
;
A
#
# COMPACT_ATOMS: atom_id res chain seq x y z
N MET A 1 21.41 -42.34 -26.74
CA MET A 1 20.47 -41.26 -27.07
C MET A 1 21.01 -39.95 -26.53
N LYS A 2 21.57 -39.11 -27.36
CA LYS A 2 22.12 -37.81 -26.93
C LYS A 2 21.00 -36.80 -26.94
N ILE A 3 20.46 -36.47 -25.78
CA ILE A 3 19.56 -35.33 -25.60
C ILE A 3 20.39 -34.06 -25.86
N ASN A 4 19.99 -33.29 -26.83
CA ASN A 4 20.70 -32.08 -27.24
C ASN A 4 20.72 -31.12 -26.06
N LYS A 5 21.91 -30.76 -25.57
CA LYS A 5 22.10 -29.81 -24.47
C LYS A 5 21.36 -28.48 -24.66
N ILE A 6 21.13 -28.11 -25.91
CA ILE A 6 20.39 -26.93 -26.34
C ILE A 6 18.90 -27.05 -26.00
N VAL A 7 18.27 -28.23 -26.15
CA VAL A 7 16.85 -28.47 -25.85
C VAL A 7 16.64 -28.42 -24.33
N PHE A 8 17.57 -28.98 -23.55
CA PHE A 8 17.50 -28.96 -22.08
C PHE A 8 17.67 -27.53 -21.53
N SER A 9 18.54 -26.73 -22.14
CA SER A 9 18.74 -25.32 -21.78
C SER A 9 17.53 -24.45 -22.10
N ILE A 10 16.83 -24.68 -23.21
CA ILE A 10 15.62 -23.96 -23.59
C ILE A 10 14.45 -24.32 -22.65
N ILE A 11 14.29 -25.58 -22.28
CA ILE A 11 13.26 -26.02 -21.33
C ILE A 11 13.51 -25.41 -19.95
N PHE A 12 14.76 -25.37 -19.49
CA PHE A 12 15.14 -24.78 -18.19
C PHE A 12 14.90 -23.26 -18.17
N LEU A 13 15.22 -22.55 -19.25
CA LEU A 13 14.94 -21.12 -19.39
C LEU A 13 13.43 -20.82 -19.43
N CYS A 14 12.63 -21.68 -20.06
CA CYS A 14 11.18 -21.51 -20.14
C CYS A 14 10.52 -21.70 -18.78
N VAL A 15 10.96 -22.69 -17.98
CA VAL A 15 10.46 -22.94 -16.62
C VAL A 15 10.84 -21.78 -15.68
N CYS A 16 12.07 -21.26 -15.77
CA CYS A 16 12.50 -20.11 -14.98
C CYS A 16 11.70 -18.84 -15.32
N SER A 17 11.37 -18.61 -16.59
CA SER A 17 10.57 -17.43 -16.99
C SER A 17 9.13 -17.52 -16.49
N CYS A 18 8.53 -18.71 -16.48
CA CYS A 18 7.19 -18.91 -15.91
C CYS A 18 7.18 -18.73 -14.39
N PHE A 19 8.19 -19.25 -13.69
CA PHE A 19 8.30 -19.11 -12.23
C PHE A 19 8.57 -17.66 -11.81
N ALA A 20 9.42 -16.93 -12.54
CA ALA A 20 9.69 -15.52 -12.28
C ALA A 20 8.45 -14.64 -12.52
N LYS A 21 7.58 -15.03 -13.46
CA LYS A 21 6.35 -14.30 -13.75
C LYS A 21 5.28 -14.52 -12.69
N GLU A 22 5.19 -15.71 -12.12
CA GLU A 22 4.28 -16.03 -11.01
C GLU A 22 4.71 -15.35 -9.70
N LEU A 23 6.01 -15.23 -9.43
CA LEU A 23 6.55 -14.53 -8.26
C LEU A 23 6.46 -12.99 -8.39
N ALA A 24 6.50 -12.45 -9.60
CA ALA A 24 6.35 -11.03 -9.84
C ALA A 24 4.88 -10.55 -9.76
N ASP A 25 3.92 -11.44 -9.97
CA ASP A 25 2.48 -11.12 -9.92
C ASP A 25 1.92 -11.08 -8.48
N TYR A 26 2.68 -11.60 -7.50
CA TYR A 26 2.24 -11.64 -6.10
C TYR A 26 2.43 -10.31 -5.34
N ASP A 27 3.25 -9.43 -5.88
CA ASP A 27 3.62 -8.14 -5.23
C ASP A 27 2.99 -6.92 -5.90
N THR A 28 2.22 -7.10 -6.98
CA THR A 28 1.55 -5.98 -7.66
C THR A 28 0.13 -5.80 -7.14
N PRO A 29 -0.22 -4.60 -6.68
CA PRO A 29 -1.57 -4.33 -6.21
C PRO A 29 -2.58 -4.53 -7.35
N THR A 30 -3.73 -5.09 -7.02
CA THR A 30 -4.85 -5.17 -7.96
C THR A 30 -5.42 -3.77 -8.24
N LYS A 31 -6.21 -3.61 -9.31
CA LYS A 31 -6.88 -2.32 -9.64
C LYS A 31 -7.72 -1.74 -8.48
N ARG A 32 -8.23 -2.59 -7.59
CA ARG A 32 -8.98 -2.14 -6.41
C ARG A 32 -8.05 -1.56 -5.35
N GLU A 33 -6.94 -2.19 -5.14
CA GLU A 33 -5.91 -1.76 -4.19
C GLU A 33 -5.21 -0.50 -4.70
N GLU A 34 -4.94 -0.38 -6.00
CA GLU A 34 -4.43 0.84 -6.62
C GLU A 34 -5.35 2.04 -6.36
N LYS A 35 -6.67 1.87 -6.51
CA LYS A 35 -7.65 2.92 -6.18
C LYS A 35 -7.68 3.27 -4.69
N ALA A 36 -7.45 2.29 -3.82
CA ALA A 36 -7.34 2.54 -2.38
C ALA A 36 -6.06 3.31 -2.06
N ILE A 37 -4.94 2.96 -2.70
CA ILE A 37 -3.67 3.70 -2.61
C ILE A 37 -3.85 5.14 -3.10
N ASP A 38 -4.51 5.37 -4.23
CA ASP A 38 -4.80 6.72 -4.73
C ASP A 38 -5.58 7.57 -3.72
N ARG A 39 -6.58 6.97 -3.06
CA ARG A 39 -7.32 7.62 -1.98
C ARG A 39 -6.46 7.88 -0.75
N GLY A 40 -5.57 6.96 -0.41
CA GLY A 40 -4.57 7.15 0.62
C GLY A 40 -3.61 8.29 0.30
N ASN A 41 -3.23 8.44 -0.97
CA ASN A 41 -2.37 9.54 -1.42
C ASN A 41 -3.04 10.91 -1.24
N LEU A 42 -4.36 11.02 -1.35
CA LEU A 42 -5.09 12.26 -1.00
C LEU A 42 -4.90 12.62 0.48
N ILE A 43 -4.97 11.63 1.37
CA ILE A 43 -4.71 11.83 2.80
C ILE A 43 -3.26 12.25 3.02
N ILE A 44 -2.30 11.59 2.37
CA ILE A 44 -0.87 11.90 2.48
C ILE A 44 -0.57 13.33 2.05
N HIS A 45 -1.17 13.79 0.95
CA HIS A 45 -1.05 15.19 0.49
C HIS A 45 -1.62 16.18 1.50
N ALA A 46 -2.77 15.87 2.10
CA ALA A 46 -3.36 16.71 3.13
C ALA A 46 -2.51 16.75 4.41
N LEU A 47 -1.93 15.61 4.81
CA LEU A 47 -0.99 15.52 5.93
C LEU A 47 0.28 16.36 5.67
N ALA A 48 0.80 16.35 4.45
CA ALA A 48 1.95 17.17 4.06
C ALA A 48 1.63 18.67 4.13
N ALA A 49 0.44 19.08 3.70
CA ALA A 49 -0.02 20.47 3.80
C ALA A 49 -0.20 20.90 5.26
N TYR A 50 -0.79 20.06 6.09
CA TYR A 50 -0.90 20.30 7.53
C TYR A 50 0.47 20.45 8.19
N TYR A 51 1.42 19.56 7.87
CA TYR A 51 2.78 19.63 8.40
C TYR A 51 3.50 20.92 8.01
N LYS A 52 3.31 21.37 6.76
CA LYS A 52 3.87 22.63 6.28
C LYS A 52 3.41 23.83 7.10
N ASP A 53 2.14 23.84 7.53
CA ASP A 53 1.54 24.94 8.28
C ASP A 53 1.84 24.87 9.79
N ASN A 54 1.99 23.66 10.35
CA ASN A 54 2.05 23.42 11.80
C ASN A 54 3.39 22.87 12.30
N ASP A 55 4.30 22.48 11.40
CA ASP A 55 5.62 21.87 11.69
C ASP A 55 5.54 20.54 12.46
N VAL A 56 4.37 19.98 12.58
CA VAL A 56 4.08 18.64 13.14
C VAL A 56 2.94 18.01 12.34
N TYR A 57 2.87 16.69 12.34
CA TYR A 57 1.70 15.98 11.82
C TYR A 57 0.54 16.04 12.83
N PRO A 58 -0.72 15.99 12.38
CA PRO A 58 -1.88 16.04 13.27
C PRO A 58 -1.93 14.80 14.16
N GLU A 59 -2.65 14.91 15.27
CA GLU A 59 -2.87 13.77 16.16
C GLU A 59 -3.82 12.74 15.56
N SER A 60 -4.82 13.21 14.80
CA SER A 60 -5.80 12.37 14.11
C SER A 60 -6.11 12.90 12.70
N LEU A 61 -6.66 12.04 11.84
CA LEU A 61 -7.07 12.44 10.49
C LEU A 61 -8.21 13.47 10.50
N GLU A 62 -9.04 13.48 11.54
CA GLU A 62 -10.14 14.43 11.72
C GLU A 62 -9.65 15.88 11.80
N ASP A 63 -8.43 16.09 12.26
CA ASP A 63 -7.80 17.42 12.33
C ASP A 63 -7.52 18.02 10.95
N LEU A 64 -7.59 17.21 9.89
CA LEU A 64 -7.46 17.68 8.50
C LEU A 64 -8.74 18.32 7.98
N ILE A 65 -9.88 18.09 8.62
CA ILE A 65 -11.19 18.58 8.18
C ILE A 65 -11.50 19.92 8.86
N PRO A 66 -12.05 20.92 8.18
CA PRO A 66 -12.36 20.99 6.74
C PRO A 66 -11.27 21.63 5.89
N VAL A 67 -10.16 22.08 6.51
CA VAL A 67 -9.16 22.97 5.87
C VAL A 67 -8.36 22.24 4.78
N TYR A 68 -7.95 21.01 5.05
CA TYR A 68 -7.06 20.22 4.18
C TYR A 68 -7.80 19.13 3.41
N LEU A 69 -8.93 18.66 3.93
CA LEU A 69 -9.84 17.70 3.30
C LEU A 69 -11.29 18.07 3.63
N ASP A 70 -12.20 17.84 2.71
CA ASP A 70 -13.65 17.96 2.97
C ASP A 70 -14.13 16.81 3.87
N LYS A 71 -13.61 15.62 3.63
CA LYS A 71 -13.90 14.40 4.40
C LYS A 71 -12.75 13.41 4.28
N ILE A 72 -12.62 12.52 5.26
CA ILE A 72 -11.66 11.42 5.19
C ILE A 72 -12.14 10.41 4.14
N PRO A 73 -11.37 10.16 3.07
CA PRO A 73 -11.73 9.16 2.07
C PRO A 73 -11.72 7.76 2.67
N ASN A 74 -12.54 6.88 2.11
CA ASN A 74 -12.59 5.47 2.45
C ASN A 74 -11.77 4.68 1.42
N PRO A 75 -11.02 3.64 1.78
CA PRO A 75 -10.27 2.80 0.83
C PRO A 75 -11.16 2.21 -0.28
N GLY A 76 -12.45 2.01 -0.01
CA GLY A 76 -13.39 1.43 -0.96
C GLY A 76 -13.29 -0.09 -1.06
N LEU A 77 -12.67 -0.72 -0.09
CA LEU A 77 -12.47 -2.16 0.01
C LEU A 77 -13.37 -2.75 1.10
N ARG A 78 -13.62 -4.05 0.98
CA ARG A 78 -14.25 -4.85 2.01
C ARG A 78 -13.32 -6.00 2.38
N ASN A 79 -13.20 -6.29 3.67
CA ASN A 79 -12.42 -7.44 4.13
C ASN A 79 -13.15 -8.77 3.85
N GLY A 80 -12.50 -9.89 4.20
CA GLY A 80 -13.06 -11.23 4.02
C GLY A 80 -14.40 -11.48 4.74
N PHE A 81 -14.78 -10.65 5.71
CA PHE A 81 -16.09 -10.66 6.37
C PHE A 81 -17.09 -9.67 5.78
N ASN A 82 -16.84 -9.14 4.59
CA ASN A 82 -17.68 -8.15 3.91
C ASN A 82 -17.84 -6.82 4.67
N ILE A 83 -16.92 -6.52 5.60
CA ILE A 83 -16.90 -5.27 6.37
C ILE A 83 -16.09 -4.22 5.59
N ARG A 84 -16.59 -3.00 5.50
CA ARG A 84 -15.86 -1.89 4.88
C ARG A 84 -14.59 -1.59 5.68
N THR A 85 -13.48 -1.54 4.98
CA THR A 85 -12.19 -1.15 5.56
C THR A 85 -12.10 0.37 5.70
N LYS A 86 -11.25 0.81 6.63
CA LYS A 86 -10.94 2.22 6.85
C LYS A 86 -9.43 2.42 6.77
N PHE A 87 -9.02 3.66 6.57
CA PHE A 87 -7.63 4.03 6.79
C PHE A 87 -7.32 4.10 8.28
N HIS A 88 -6.20 3.51 8.65
CA HIS A 88 -5.62 3.60 10.00
C HIS A 88 -4.42 4.53 9.94
N TYR A 89 -4.43 5.53 10.79
CA TYR A 89 -3.38 6.54 10.88
C TYR A 89 -2.73 6.48 12.25
N LEU A 90 -1.42 6.52 12.27
CA LEU A 90 -0.63 6.59 13.49
C LEU A 90 0.47 7.63 13.35
N ARG A 91 0.39 8.69 14.15
CA ARG A 91 1.48 9.64 14.32
C ARG A 91 2.55 9.03 15.23
N LEU A 92 3.81 9.07 14.80
CA LEU A 92 4.91 8.58 15.62
C LEU A 92 5.27 9.57 16.72
N ILE A 93 5.97 9.09 17.76
CA ILE A 93 6.28 9.86 19.00
C ILE A 93 6.98 11.19 18.70
N SER A 94 7.82 11.24 17.68
CA SER A 94 8.51 12.46 17.23
C SER A 94 7.58 13.54 16.66
N CYS A 95 6.31 13.23 16.37
CA CYS A 95 5.35 14.05 15.61
C CYS A 95 5.83 14.49 14.22
N LYS A 96 6.98 14.03 13.76
CA LYS A 96 7.61 14.33 12.47
C LYS A 96 7.42 13.22 11.44
N ASN A 97 6.86 12.10 11.85
CA ASN A 97 6.59 10.96 11.00
C ASN A 97 5.24 10.33 11.34
N PHE A 98 4.69 9.59 10.38
CA PHE A 98 3.44 8.86 10.53
C PHE A 98 3.45 7.58 9.70
N THR A 99 2.53 6.70 10.01
CA THR A 99 2.12 5.59 9.16
C THR A 99 0.65 5.71 8.80
N LEU A 100 0.31 5.33 7.58
CA LEU A 100 -1.07 5.25 7.10
C LEU A 100 -1.26 3.88 6.47
N SER A 101 -2.26 3.13 6.92
CA SER A 101 -2.50 1.78 6.39
C SER A 101 -3.97 1.52 6.11
N PHE A 102 -4.23 0.51 5.30
CA PHE A 102 -5.55 -0.07 5.11
C PHE A 102 -5.44 -1.58 4.90
N ARG A 103 -6.39 -2.30 5.46
CA ARG A 103 -6.52 -3.75 5.26
C ARG A 103 -7.46 -4.02 4.10
N TYR A 104 -7.11 -4.98 3.27
CA TYR A 104 -8.01 -5.46 2.23
C TYR A 104 -8.44 -6.91 2.46
N ASP A 105 -7.81 -7.58 3.41
CA ASP A 105 -8.03 -8.95 3.81
C ASP A 105 -7.78 -9.09 5.32
N ILE A 106 -8.04 -10.26 5.89
CA ILE A 106 -7.83 -10.54 7.32
C ILE A 106 -6.34 -10.52 7.68
N PHE A 107 -5.49 -10.96 6.74
CA PHE A 107 -4.06 -11.16 6.96
C PHE A 107 -3.19 -10.15 6.22
N SER A 108 -3.77 -9.32 5.38
CA SER A 108 -3.00 -8.51 4.44
C SER A 108 -3.35 -7.04 4.55
N GLU A 109 -2.32 -6.20 4.58
CA GLU A 109 -2.47 -4.75 4.59
C GLU A 109 -1.47 -4.06 3.68
N PHE A 110 -1.85 -2.89 3.18
CA PHE A 110 -0.94 -1.92 2.62
C PHE A 110 -0.67 -0.84 3.65
N TYR A 111 0.58 -0.46 3.82
CA TYR A 111 0.96 0.64 4.70
C TYR A 111 1.94 1.58 4.02
N TYR A 112 1.74 2.86 4.28
CA TYR A 112 2.64 3.92 3.88
C TYR A 112 3.48 4.35 5.08
N ASN A 113 4.79 4.43 4.89
CA ASN A 113 5.71 4.94 5.87
C ASN A 113 6.24 6.30 5.40
N SER A 114 5.96 7.36 6.15
CA SER A 114 6.35 8.72 5.78
C SER A 114 7.87 8.92 5.76
N TYR A 115 8.61 8.14 6.54
CA TYR A 115 10.08 8.19 6.53
C TYR A 115 10.68 7.69 5.22
N GLU A 116 10.11 6.62 4.67
CA GLU A 116 10.53 6.06 3.38
C GLU A 116 9.80 6.67 2.19
N ALA A 117 8.71 7.37 2.44
CA ALA A 117 7.83 8.01 1.45
C ALA A 117 7.29 7.03 0.39
N LYS A 118 6.95 5.81 0.80
CA LYS A 118 6.40 4.80 -0.11
C LYS A 118 5.41 3.85 0.57
N TRP A 119 4.58 3.23 -0.25
CA TRP A 119 3.68 2.15 0.14
C TRP A 119 4.40 0.82 0.18
N HIS A 120 4.06 0.01 1.16
CA HIS A 120 4.53 -1.36 1.36
C HIS A 120 3.34 -2.30 1.48
N TYR A 121 3.57 -3.54 1.11
CA TYR A 121 2.64 -4.64 1.31
C TYR A 121 3.12 -5.52 2.46
N ALA A 122 2.23 -5.89 3.38
CA ALA A 122 2.50 -6.82 4.45
C ALA A 122 1.45 -7.94 4.47
N ASN A 123 1.93 -9.17 4.61
CA ASN A 123 1.11 -10.35 4.81
C ASN A 123 1.49 -10.95 6.17
N HIS A 124 0.51 -11.11 7.06
CA HIS A 124 0.70 -11.59 8.44
C HIS A 124 0.24 -13.03 8.63
#